data_c32206bd687e278f65dd78886dcb01c8
#
_entry.id   c32206bd687e278f65dd78886dcb01c8
#
_cell.length_a   1.000
_cell.length_b   1.000
_cell.length_c   1.000
_cell.angle_alpha   90.00
_cell.angle_beta   90.00
_cell.angle_gamma   90.00
#
_symmetry.space_group_name_H-M   'P 1'
#
loop_
_entity.id
_entity.type
_entity.pdbx_description
1 polymer ?
#
loop_
_entity_poly.entity_id
_entity_poly.type
_entity_poly.pdbx_seq_one_letter_code
_entity_poly.pdbx_strand_id
1 'polypeptide(L)'
;EANPRASRTIPFVSKATGVPLAKVAARVIVGSTLAELRVEGLLSNPARGNVAVKEAVLPFNRFPEVDTILGPEMRSTGEVMGIDKSFGRAFAKSQSGAGNQLPEAGTVFFSLADRDKDDGVRVATQLAELGFSLAATSGTAKALELAGVSVAMTVAKVGEKSGEDAVALISSGKVSLVINTPRGRGSRLDGAHIRAAALRNNVACITTAAAALAAVNGIADRAAHPAEVLSLQEYHQTIGGGDK
;
A
#
# COMPACT_ATOMS: atom_id res chain seq x y z
N GLU A 1 -20.24 1.79 -7.37
CA GLU A 1 -21.18 0.92 -6.69
C GLU A 1 -21.76 1.60 -5.44
N ALA A 2 -23.08 1.51 -5.27
CA ALA A 2 -23.77 1.95 -4.07
C ALA A 2 -24.33 0.73 -3.32
N ASN A 3 -23.88 0.48 -2.11
CA ASN A 3 -24.35 -0.62 -1.30
C ASN A 3 -25.59 -0.19 -0.49
N PRO A 4 -26.74 -0.86 -0.61
CA PRO A 4 -27.97 -0.55 0.17
C PRO A 4 -27.90 -1.12 1.60
N ARG A 5 -26.74 -1.13 2.20
CA ARG A 5 -26.42 -1.68 3.53
C ARG A 5 -25.25 -0.92 4.14
N ALA A 6 -25.05 -1.06 5.45
CA ALA A 6 -23.83 -0.59 6.09
C ALA A 6 -22.60 -1.29 5.48
N SER A 7 -21.54 -0.55 5.25
CA SER A 7 -20.26 -1.03 4.70
C SER A 7 -19.20 -1.13 5.79
N ARG A 8 -18.11 -1.86 5.52
CA ARG A 8 -16.93 -1.92 6.40
C ARG A 8 -16.25 -0.55 6.56
N THR A 9 -16.55 0.41 5.70
CA THR A 9 -16.05 1.79 5.80
C THR A 9 -16.62 2.50 7.05
N ILE A 10 -17.83 2.14 7.51
CA ILE A 10 -18.42 2.75 8.71
C ILE A 10 -17.54 2.57 9.96
N PRO A 11 -17.12 1.37 10.37
CA PRO A 11 -16.23 1.21 11.52
C PRO A 11 -14.86 1.87 11.29
N PHE A 12 -14.34 1.87 10.06
CA PHE A 12 -13.10 2.59 9.74
C PHE A 12 -13.24 4.09 9.98
N VAL A 13 -14.26 4.73 9.42
CA VAL A 13 -14.50 6.17 9.59
C VAL A 13 -14.79 6.50 11.07
N SER A 14 -15.57 5.68 11.76
CA SER A 14 -15.85 5.86 13.20
C SER A 14 -14.56 5.87 14.02
N LYS A 15 -13.63 4.95 13.74
CA LYS A 15 -12.34 4.89 14.43
C LYS A 15 -11.44 6.06 14.05
N ALA A 16 -11.41 6.42 12.77
CA ALA A 16 -10.57 7.53 12.30
C ALA A 16 -11.02 8.89 12.86
N THR A 17 -12.33 9.10 13.01
CA THR A 17 -12.92 10.40 13.38
C THR A 17 -13.31 10.51 14.85
N GLY A 18 -13.41 9.41 15.57
CA GLY A 18 -13.97 9.36 16.92
C GLY A 18 -15.51 9.44 16.99
N VAL A 19 -16.20 9.56 15.84
CA VAL A 19 -17.67 9.66 15.79
C VAL A 19 -18.29 8.26 15.73
N PRO A 20 -19.17 7.87 16.67
CA PRO A 20 -19.75 6.52 16.73
C PRO A 20 -20.89 6.34 15.70
N LEU A 21 -20.53 6.29 14.41
CA LEU A 21 -21.48 6.31 13.30
C LEU A 21 -22.53 5.20 13.33
N ALA A 22 -22.18 4.02 13.84
CA ALA A 22 -23.17 2.93 13.99
C ALA A 22 -24.26 3.27 15.02
N LYS A 23 -23.89 3.90 16.15
CA LYS A 23 -24.86 4.39 17.15
C LYS A 23 -25.71 5.52 16.58
N VAL A 24 -25.09 6.46 15.87
CA VAL A 24 -25.79 7.56 15.17
C VAL A 24 -26.83 6.99 14.21
N ALA A 25 -26.42 6.05 13.34
CA ALA A 25 -27.33 5.42 12.39
C ALA A 25 -28.51 4.70 13.07
N ALA A 26 -28.26 3.93 14.12
CA ALA A 26 -29.30 3.24 14.87
C ALA A 26 -30.31 4.23 15.47
N ARG A 27 -29.84 5.34 16.05
CA ARG A 27 -30.71 6.37 16.65
C ARG A 27 -31.54 7.11 15.57
N VAL A 28 -30.96 7.40 14.40
CA VAL A 28 -31.70 8.01 13.29
C VAL A 28 -32.77 7.08 12.76
N ILE A 29 -32.50 5.78 12.65
CA ILE A 29 -33.49 4.78 12.19
C ILE A 29 -34.70 4.72 13.12
N VAL A 30 -34.53 4.91 14.43
CA VAL A 30 -35.62 4.93 15.40
C VAL A 30 -36.23 6.33 15.64
N GLY A 31 -35.88 7.32 14.80
CA GLY A 31 -36.54 8.61 14.75
C GLY A 31 -35.80 9.78 15.39
N SER A 32 -34.60 9.61 15.93
CA SER A 32 -33.82 10.73 16.44
C SER A 32 -33.32 11.64 15.29
N THR A 33 -33.34 12.94 15.51
CA THR A 33 -32.80 13.91 14.58
C THR A 33 -31.29 14.11 14.79
N LEU A 34 -30.59 14.56 13.77
CA LEU A 34 -29.16 14.90 13.89
C LEU A 34 -28.92 16.04 14.88
N ALA A 35 -29.87 16.95 15.03
CA ALA A 35 -29.80 18.05 16.01
C ALA A 35 -29.78 17.52 17.45
N GLU A 36 -30.69 16.61 17.78
CA GLU A 36 -30.73 15.93 19.09
C GLU A 36 -29.42 15.19 19.36
N LEU A 37 -28.92 14.42 18.38
CA LEU A 37 -27.67 13.67 18.52
C LEU A 37 -26.43 14.56 18.71
N ARG A 38 -26.45 15.78 18.17
CA ARG A 38 -25.41 16.79 18.47
C ARG A 38 -25.48 17.28 19.90
N VAL A 39 -26.68 17.60 20.38
CA VAL A 39 -26.89 18.02 21.78
C VAL A 39 -26.47 16.92 22.75
N GLU A 40 -26.74 15.67 22.42
CA GLU A 40 -26.31 14.50 23.20
C GLU A 40 -24.79 14.20 23.11
N GLY A 41 -24.04 14.91 22.25
CA GLY A 41 -22.61 14.70 22.07
C GLY A 41 -22.21 13.51 21.19
N LEU A 42 -23.18 12.80 20.59
CA LEU A 42 -22.90 11.68 19.68
C LEU A 42 -22.34 12.11 18.31
N LEU A 43 -22.63 13.34 17.88
CA LEU A 43 -22.12 13.98 16.68
C LEU A 43 -21.15 15.10 17.07
N SER A 44 -20.03 14.76 17.66
CA SER A 44 -18.93 15.67 17.92
C SER A 44 -18.23 16.07 16.61
N ASN A 45 -17.47 17.16 16.63
CA ASN A 45 -16.58 17.48 15.52
C ASN A 45 -15.56 16.35 15.34
N PRO A 46 -15.33 15.89 14.10
CA PRO A 46 -14.36 14.83 13.88
C PRO A 46 -12.97 15.26 14.32
N ALA A 47 -12.25 14.35 14.95
CA ALA A 47 -10.85 14.53 15.27
C ALA A 47 -10.06 14.87 13.99
N ARG A 48 -9.19 15.89 14.06
CA ARG A 48 -8.38 16.36 12.93
C ARG A 48 -6.90 16.26 13.30
N GLY A 49 -6.02 16.22 12.27
CA GLY A 49 -4.56 16.22 12.47
C GLY A 49 -3.89 14.87 12.35
N ASN A 50 -4.65 13.78 12.25
CA ASN A 50 -4.12 12.46 11.89
C ASN A 50 -4.60 12.05 10.49
N VAL A 51 -3.79 11.22 9.85
CA VAL A 51 -4.12 10.53 8.58
C VAL A 51 -4.47 9.09 8.92
N ALA A 52 -5.59 8.61 8.38
CA ALA A 52 -5.97 7.22 8.49
C ALA A 52 -6.00 6.57 7.10
N VAL A 53 -5.33 5.43 6.95
CA VAL A 53 -5.26 4.65 5.72
C VAL A 53 -5.94 3.31 5.96
N LYS A 54 -6.89 2.97 5.08
CA LYS A 54 -7.54 1.67 5.06
C LYS A 54 -6.88 0.78 4.01
N GLU A 55 -6.42 -0.40 4.40
CA GLU A 55 -5.83 -1.38 3.51
C GLU A 55 -6.63 -2.69 3.53
N ALA A 56 -6.80 -3.28 2.35
CA ALA A 56 -7.47 -4.57 2.21
C ALA A 56 -6.52 -5.72 2.58
N VAL A 57 -7.03 -6.70 3.33
CA VAL A 57 -6.29 -7.94 3.59
C VAL A 57 -6.61 -8.93 2.48
N LEU A 58 -5.61 -9.31 1.70
CA LEU A 58 -5.72 -10.19 0.55
C LEU A 58 -4.97 -11.51 0.84
N PRO A 59 -5.67 -12.65 0.94
CA PRO A 59 -5.08 -13.91 1.36
C PRO A 59 -4.40 -14.66 0.19
N PHE A 60 -3.68 -13.96 -0.69
CA PHE A 60 -3.03 -14.57 -1.85
C PHE A 60 -2.00 -15.64 -1.47
N ASN A 61 -1.38 -15.52 -0.32
CA ASN A 61 -0.46 -16.53 0.21
C ASN A 61 -1.11 -17.90 0.45
N ARG A 62 -2.44 -17.97 0.58
CA ARG A 62 -3.21 -19.22 0.69
C ARG A 62 -3.61 -19.80 -0.67
N PHE A 63 -3.48 -19.01 -1.72
CA PHE A 63 -3.90 -19.37 -3.08
C PHE A 63 -2.77 -19.03 -4.09
N PRO A 64 -1.62 -19.74 -4.03
CA PRO A 64 -0.43 -19.39 -4.81
C PRO A 64 -0.62 -19.51 -6.34
N GLU A 65 -1.67 -20.19 -6.80
CA GLU A 65 -2.03 -20.30 -8.21
C GLU A 65 -2.80 -19.09 -8.75
N VAL A 66 -3.27 -18.19 -7.87
CA VAL A 66 -4.06 -17.02 -8.26
C VAL A 66 -3.16 -15.82 -8.46
N ASP A 67 -3.30 -15.15 -9.62
CA ASP A 67 -2.58 -13.89 -9.86
C ASP A 67 -3.03 -12.81 -8.86
N THR A 68 -2.07 -12.04 -8.36
CA THR A 68 -2.29 -10.96 -7.40
C THR A 68 -2.86 -9.68 -8.00
N ILE A 69 -3.05 -9.63 -9.33
CA ILE A 69 -3.73 -8.50 -9.97
C ILE A 69 -5.20 -8.47 -9.54
N LEU A 70 -5.63 -7.30 -9.08
CA LEU A 70 -7.02 -7.09 -8.68
C LEU A 70 -7.90 -6.84 -9.91
N GLY A 71 -9.06 -7.50 -9.92
CA GLY A 71 -10.16 -7.30 -10.85
C GLY A 71 -11.36 -6.63 -10.16
N PRO A 72 -12.53 -6.62 -10.82
CA PRO A 72 -13.75 -6.04 -10.24
C PRO A 72 -14.36 -6.91 -9.13
N GLU A 73 -13.94 -8.16 -9.02
CA GLU A 73 -14.41 -9.08 -7.98
C GLU A 73 -13.75 -8.80 -6.62
N MET A 74 -14.49 -9.01 -5.55
CA MET A 74 -13.98 -8.89 -4.19
C MET A 74 -13.13 -10.11 -3.82
N ARG A 75 -11.84 -9.89 -3.53
CA ARG A 75 -10.90 -10.93 -3.07
C ARG A 75 -10.42 -10.71 -1.63
N SER A 76 -10.76 -9.58 -1.02
CA SER A 76 -10.35 -9.29 0.35
C SER A 76 -11.14 -10.13 1.37
N THR A 77 -10.45 -10.60 2.41
CA THR A 77 -11.04 -11.31 3.56
C THR A 77 -11.26 -10.42 4.76
N GLY A 78 -10.66 -9.24 4.75
CA GLY A 78 -10.75 -8.26 5.83
C GLY A 78 -10.13 -6.95 5.41
N GLU A 79 -10.01 -6.05 6.37
CA GLU A 79 -9.38 -4.75 6.20
C GLU A 79 -8.72 -4.32 7.51
N VAL A 80 -7.66 -3.53 7.39
CA VAL A 80 -6.90 -2.97 8.51
C VAL A 80 -6.84 -1.46 8.39
N MET A 81 -6.52 -0.79 9.48
CA MET A 81 -6.33 0.65 9.53
C MET A 81 -4.92 0.97 10.04
N GLY A 82 -4.20 1.79 9.27
CA GLY A 82 -3.05 2.53 9.76
C GLY A 82 -3.48 3.94 10.12
N ILE A 83 -3.04 4.46 11.26
CA ILE A 83 -3.29 5.84 11.67
C ILE A 83 -1.99 6.45 12.17
N ASP A 84 -1.67 7.67 11.72
CA ASP A 84 -0.51 8.43 12.17
C ASP A 84 -0.64 9.92 11.77
N LYS A 85 0.34 10.74 12.16
CA LYS A 85 0.41 12.19 11.83
C LYS A 85 0.71 12.44 10.36
N SER A 86 1.41 11.55 9.66
CA SER A 86 1.71 11.64 8.23
C SER A 86 1.08 10.51 7.43
N PHE A 87 0.86 10.76 6.12
CA PHE A 87 0.35 9.74 5.21
C PHE A 87 1.31 8.56 5.08
N GLY A 88 2.61 8.80 4.94
CA GLY A 88 3.60 7.74 4.76
C GLY A 88 3.65 6.79 5.96
N ARG A 89 3.64 7.33 7.20
CA ARG A 89 3.59 6.52 8.42
C ARG A 89 2.29 5.74 8.56
N ALA A 90 1.14 6.37 8.28
CA ALA A 90 -0.16 5.71 8.31
C ALA A 90 -0.24 4.60 7.25
N PHE A 91 0.30 4.84 6.04
CA PHE A 91 0.39 3.85 4.98
C PHE A 91 1.30 2.68 5.38
N ALA A 92 2.49 2.94 5.89
CA ALA A 92 3.40 1.88 6.34
C ALA A 92 2.78 0.99 7.43
N LYS A 93 2.03 1.60 8.38
CA LYS A 93 1.27 0.86 9.39
C LYS A 93 0.16 0.00 8.78
N SER A 94 -0.57 0.52 7.79
CA SER A 94 -1.62 -0.25 7.12
C SER A 94 -1.05 -1.43 6.33
N GLN A 95 0.09 -1.25 5.66
CA GLN A 95 0.79 -2.33 4.95
C GLN A 95 1.24 -3.42 5.93
N SER A 96 1.89 -3.05 7.03
CA SER A 96 2.29 -4.00 8.08
C SER A 96 1.10 -4.75 8.66
N GLY A 97 0.00 -4.05 8.95
CA GLY A 97 -1.25 -4.66 9.44
C GLY A 97 -1.90 -5.62 8.44
N ALA A 98 -1.73 -5.38 7.14
CA ALA A 98 -2.19 -6.26 6.07
C ALA A 98 -1.25 -7.46 5.80
N GLY A 99 -0.11 -7.53 6.47
CA GLY A 99 0.90 -8.58 6.27
C GLY A 99 1.92 -8.27 5.18
N ASN A 100 1.91 -7.05 4.64
CA ASN A 100 2.86 -6.59 3.62
C ASN A 100 3.98 -5.80 4.30
N GLN A 101 5.13 -6.41 4.53
CA GLN A 101 6.26 -5.72 5.14
C GLN A 101 7.01 -4.90 4.08
N LEU A 102 7.00 -3.57 4.22
CA LEU A 102 7.86 -2.71 3.42
C LEU A 102 9.31 -2.84 3.90
N PRO A 103 10.30 -3.01 3.00
CA PRO A 103 11.70 -3.19 3.39
C PRO A 103 12.31 -1.90 3.95
N GLU A 104 13.39 -2.05 4.72
CA GLU A 104 14.20 -0.94 5.21
C GLU A 104 15.48 -0.75 4.37
N ALA A 105 15.91 -1.78 3.68
CA ALA A 105 17.08 -1.80 2.81
C ALA A 105 17.00 -2.98 1.84
N GLY A 106 17.97 -3.07 0.93
CA GLY A 106 18.13 -4.19 0.01
C GLY A 106 17.94 -3.80 -1.45
N THR A 107 17.52 -4.75 -2.28
CA THR A 107 17.32 -4.53 -3.71
C THR A 107 15.85 -4.43 -4.06
N VAL A 108 15.47 -3.41 -4.81
CA VAL A 108 14.13 -3.26 -5.37
C VAL A 108 14.14 -3.62 -6.85
N PHE A 109 13.28 -4.55 -7.22
CA PHE A 109 13.14 -4.98 -8.61
C PHE A 109 11.98 -4.26 -9.31
N PHE A 110 12.26 -3.70 -10.50
CA PHE A 110 11.31 -2.97 -11.32
C PHE A 110 11.00 -3.67 -12.64
N SER A 111 9.71 -3.82 -12.93
CA SER A 111 9.21 -4.23 -14.24
C SER A 111 7.96 -3.42 -14.57
N LEU A 112 8.11 -2.35 -15.33
CA LEU A 112 7.07 -1.33 -15.53
C LEU A 112 6.46 -1.39 -16.92
N ALA A 113 5.16 -1.15 -17.00
CA ALA A 113 4.48 -0.80 -18.25
C ALA A 113 4.96 0.58 -18.74
N ASP A 114 4.94 0.80 -20.06
CA ASP A 114 5.47 2.03 -20.64
C ASP A 114 4.78 3.30 -20.13
N ARG A 115 3.45 3.22 -19.88
CA ARG A 115 2.66 4.32 -19.31
C ARG A 115 3.02 4.70 -17.88
N ASP A 116 3.68 3.78 -17.13
CA ASP A 116 3.98 3.96 -15.71
C ASP A 116 5.47 4.30 -15.49
N LYS A 117 6.26 4.45 -16.56
CA LYS A 117 7.70 4.68 -16.47
C LYS A 117 8.07 6.02 -15.84
N ASP A 118 7.33 7.08 -16.13
CA ASP A 118 7.60 8.41 -15.57
C ASP A 118 7.42 8.42 -14.04
N ASP A 119 6.33 7.85 -13.55
CA ASP A 119 6.13 7.65 -12.11
C ASP A 119 7.15 6.66 -11.53
N GLY A 120 7.50 5.63 -12.30
CA GLY A 120 8.53 4.67 -11.92
C GLY A 120 9.91 5.29 -11.76
N VAL A 121 10.28 6.26 -12.58
CA VAL A 121 11.53 7.05 -12.43
C VAL A 121 11.49 7.79 -11.09
N ARG A 122 10.39 8.47 -10.76
CA ARG A 122 10.26 9.19 -9.48
C ARG A 122 10.43 8.26 -8.28
N VAL A 123 9.78 7.09 -8.33
CA VAL A 123 9.89 6.05 -7.28
C VAL A 123 11.33 5.54 -7.17
N ALA A 124 11.97 5.23 -8.30
CA ALA A 124 13.33 4.69 -8.34
C ALA A 124 14.37 5.70 -7.83
N THR A 125 14.22 6.99 -8.18
CA THR A 125 15.07 8.07 -7.67
C THR A 125 15.01 8.14 -6.16
N GLN A 126 13.83 8.21 -5.59
CA GLN A 126 13.65 8.28 -4.13
C GLN A 126 14.18 7.03 -3.41
N LEU A 127 14.00 5.83 -3.98
CA LEU A 127 14.56 4.60 -3.41
C LEU A 127 16.08 4.58 -3.46
N ALA A 128 16.68 5.07 -4.56
CA ALA A 128 18.13 5.19 -4.66
C ALA A 128 18.69 6.19 -3.64
N GLU A 129 18.02 7.33 -3.42
CA GLU A 129 18.37 8.30 -2.38
C GLU A 129 18.27 7.72 -0.97
N LEU A 130 17.36 6.78 -0.74
CA LEU A 130 17.22 6.02 0.51
C LEU A 130 18.23 4.87 0.64
N GLY A 131 19.14 4.68 -0.34
CA GLY A 131 20.20 3.69 -0.30
C GLY A 131 19.81 2.30 -0.82
N PHE A 132 18.67 2.14 -1.47
CA PHE A 132 18.29 0.87 -2.09
C PHE A 132 19.09 0.62 -3.38
N SER A 133 19.47 -0.62 -3.59
CA SER A 133 19.97 -1.09 -4.87
C SER A 133 18.81 -1.34 -5.83
N LEU A 134 18.98 -1.01 -7.12
CA LEU A 134 17.91 -1.15 -8.10
C LEU A 134 18.24 -2.24 -9.11
N ALA A 135 17.28 -3.12 -9.35
CA ALA A 135 17.32 -4.11 -10.43
C ALA A 135 16.09 -3.91 -11.33
N ALA A 136 16.22 -4.10 -12.62
CA ALA A 136 15.11 -3.87 -13.53
C ALA A 136 15.16 -4.76 -14.78
N THR A 137 14.00 -4.98 -15.41
CA THR A 137 13.95 -5.53 -16.78
C THR A 137 14.53 -4.55 -17.77
N SER A 138 15.13 -5.04 -18.87
CA SER A 138 15.88 -4.24 -19.87
C SER A 138 15.15 -2.97 -20.32
N GLY A 139 13.85 -3.04 -20.62
CA GLY A 139 13.07 -1.87 -21.05
C GLY A 139 12.80 -0.86 -19.92
N THR A 140 12.75 -1.31 -18.66
CA THR A 140 12.62 -0.44 -17.49
C THR A 140 13.98 0.15 -17.12
N ALA A 141 15.04 -0.65 -17.09
CA ALA A 141 16.41 -0.20 -16.85
C ALA A 141 16.79 0.95 -17.76
N LYS A 142 16.58 0.77 -19.08
CA LYS A 142 16.85 1.84 -20.05
C LYS A 142 16.11 3.14 -19.74
N ALA A 143 14.86 3.07 -19.29
CA ALA A 143 14.10 4.28 -18.96
C ALA A 143 14.65 4.97 -17.68
N LEU A 144 15.04 4.20 -16.67
CA LEU A 144 15.64 4.70 -15.44
C LEU A 144 17.01 5.36 -15.71
N GLU A 145 17.86 4.69 -16.47
CA GLU A 145 19.22 5.18 -16.85
C GLU A 145 19.16 6.47 -17.69
N LEU A 146 18.20 6.56 -18.64
CA LEU A 146 17.98 7.78 -19.41
C LEU A 146 17.56 8.96 -18.53
N ALA A 147 16.92 8.69 -17.40
CA ALA A 147 16.56 9.70 -16.40
C ALA A 147 17.67 9.94 -15.35
N GLY A 148 18.85 9.33 -15.51
CA GLY A 148 19.99 9.50 -14.61
C GLY A 148 19.95 8.62 -13.36
N VAL A 149 19.03 7.65 -13.28
CA VAL A 149 18.93 6.72 -12.14
C VAL A 149 19.79 5.48 -12.42
N SER A 150 20.75 5.20 -11.55
CA SER A 150 21.65 4.05 -11.69
C SER A 150 20.91 2.74 -11.41
N VAL A 151 21.03 1.77 -12.32
CA VAL A 151 20.48 0.42 -12.18
C VAL A 151 21.64 -0.55 -11.97
N ALA A 152 21.72 -1.16 -10.79
CA ALA A 152 22.80 -2.07 -10.42
C ALA A 152 22.74 -3.41 -11.19
N MET A 153 21.55 -3.84 -11.60
CA MET A 153 21.35 -5.10 -12.29
C MET A 153 20.23 -5.01 -13.32
N THR A 154 20.55 -5.30 -14.57
CA THR A 154 19.54 -5.47 -15.62
C THR A 154 19.32 -6.95 -15.86
N VAL A 155 18.07 -7.41 -15.70
CA VAL A 155 17.71 -8.80 -15.89
C VAL A 155 16.99 -9.03 -17.21
N ALA A 156 17.18 -10.23 -17.75
CA ALA A 156 16.48 -10.69 -18.93
C ALA A 156 14.98 -10.83 -18.69
N LYS A 157 14.19 -10.79 -19.75
CA LYS A 157 12.76 -11.17 -19.65
C LYS A 157 12.66 -12.65 -19.33
N VAL A 158 11.57 -13.01 -18.65
CA VAL A 158 11.26 -14.41 -18.35
C VAL A 158 11.28 -15.22 -19.65
N GLY A 159 12.08 -16.32 -19.65
CA GLY A 159 12.22 -17.21 -20.84
C GLY A 159 13.26 -16.80 -21.88
N GLU A 160 13.98 -15.70 -21.73
CA GLU A 160 15.16 -15.39 -22.54
C GLU A 160 16.36 -16.22 -22.09
N LYS A 161 17.10 -16.80 -23.07
CA LYS A 161 18.19 -17.77 -22.79
C LYS A 161 19.51 -17.13 -22.30
N SER A 162 19.58 -15.82 -22.19
CA SER A 162 20.81 -15.10 -21.82
C SER A 162 20.64 -14.30 -20.53
N GLY A 163 21.22 -14.80 -19.44
CA GLY A 163 21.32 -14.08 -18.18
C GLY A 163 20.40 -14.62 -17.07
N GLU A 164 20.56 -14.07 -15.87
CA GLU A 164 19.67 -14.31 -14.74
C GLU A 164 18.30 -13.68 -15.05
N ASP A 165 17.23 -14.47 -15.01
CA ASP A 165 15.89 -13.97 -15.25
C ASP A 165 15.28 -13.39 -13.95
N ALA A 166 14.20 -12.62 -14.10
CA ALA A 166 13.54 -11.96 -12.97
C ALA A 166 13.04 -12.94 -11.90
N VAL A 167 12.59 -14.13 -12.29
CA VAL A 167 12.10 -15.16 -11.37
C VAL A 167 13.24 -15.74 -10.55
N ALA A 168 14.37 -16.03 -11.21
CA ALA A 168 15.58 -16.54 -10.56
C ALA A 168 16.14 -15.49 -9.56
N LEU A 169 16.20 -14.22 -9.96
CA LEU A 169 16.65 -13.13 -9.09
C LEU A 169 15.75 -13.00 -7.83
N ILE A 170 14.42 -13.01 -7.98
CA ILE A 170 13.49 -12.91 -6.85
C ILE A 170 13.64 -14.15 -5.95
N SER A 171 13.75 -15.34 -6.56
CA SER A 171 13.87 -16.61 -5.82
C SER A 171 15.21 -16.77 -5.09
N SER A 172 16.24 -16.02 -5.50
CA SER A 172 17.55 -16.04 -4.82
C SER A 172 17.55 -15.37 -3.43
N GLY A 173 16.44 -14.70 -3.04
CA GLY A 173 16.35 -13.97 -1.77
C GLY A 173 17.07 -12.61 -1.76
N LYS A 174 17.59 -12.15 -2.91
CA LYS A 174 18.29 -10.86 -3.01
C LYS A 174 17.34 -9.67 -3.14
N VAL A 175 16.08 -9.90 -3.52
CA VAL A 175 15.06 -8.86 -3.75
C VAL A 175 14.23 -8.67 -2.49
N SER A 176 14.11 -7.42 -2.03
CA SER A 176 13.34 -7.03 -0.85
C SER A 176 11.97 -6.45 -1.20
N LEU A 177 11.80 -5.94 -2.42
CA LEU A 177 10.55 -5.36 -2.92
C LEU A 177 10.45 -5.54 -4.43
N VAL A 178 9.28 -5.87 -4.90
CA VAL A 178 8.96 -5.96 -6.34
C VAL A 178 7.96 -4.86 -6.70
N ILE A 179 8.26 -4.08 -7.73
CA ILE A 179 7.34 -3.13 -8.35
C ILE A 179 7.09 -3.61 -9.79
N ASN A 180 5.92 -4.22 -9.99
CA ASN A 180 5.54 -4.81 -11.27
C ASN A 180 4.19 -4.26 -11.74
N THR A 181 4.19 -3.29 -12.66
CA THR A 181 2.95 -2.76 -13.23
C THR A 181 2.55 -3.53 -14.49
N PRO A 182 1.30 -4.01 -14.59
CA PRO A 182 0.88 -4.87 -15.70
C PRO A 182 0.70 -4.09 -17.00
N ARG A 183 1.02 -4.73 -18.13
CA ARG A 183 0.76 -4.22 -19.48
C ARG A 183 -0.63 -4.67 -19.96
N GLY A 184 -1.63 -3.79 -19.87
CA GLY A 184 -2.97 -4.01 -20.42
C GLY A 184 -3.88 -4.91 -19.56
N ARG A 185 -5.09 -5.18 -20.08
CA ARG A 185 -6.05 -6.13 -19.49
C ARG A 185 -5.66 -7.54 -19.92
N GLY A 186 -5.19 -8.33 -19.00
CA GLY A 186 -4.75 -9.71 -19.21
C GLY A 186 -3.30 -9.90 -18.79
N SER A 187 -3.07 -10.94 -18.00
CA SER A 187 -1.74 -11.34 -17.57
C SER A 187 -0.93 -11.76 -18.79
N ARG A 188 0.00 -10.93 -19.25
CA ARG A 188 1.10 -11.49 -20.00
C ARG A 188 1.88 -12.37 -19.05
N LEU A 189 2.15 -13.59 -19.47
CA LEU A 189 2.74 -14.67 -18.66
C LEU A 189 3.96 -14.21 -17.84
N ASP A 190 4.79 -13.32 -18.37
CA ASP A 190 6.01 -12.82 -17.69
C ASP A 190 5.70 -12.08 -16.38
N GLY A 191 4.72 -11.16 -16.38
CA GLY A 191 4.33 -10.43 -15.18
C GLY A 191 3.70 -11.34 -14.13
N ALA A 192 2.90 -12.32 -14.53
CA ALA A 192 2.32 -13.30 -13.62
C ALA A 192 3.40 -14.15 -12.93
N HIS A 193 4.44 -14.58 -13.67
CA HIS A 193 5.57 -15.32 -13.11
C HIS A 193 6.35 -14.48 -12.07
N ILE A 194 6.60 -13.22 -12.35
CA ILE A 194 7.26 -12.27 -11.42
C ILE A 194 6.45 -12.16 -10.12
N ARG A 195 5.13 -11.92 -10.23
CA ARG A 195 4.25 -11.79 -9.05
C ARG A 195 4.13 -13.09 -8.26
N ALA A 196 4.04 -14.21 -8.95
CA ALA A 196 4.03 -15.52 -8.32
C ALA A 196 5.35 -15.84 -7.60
N ALA A 197 6.49 -15.45 -8.19
CA ALA A 197 7.79 -15.59 -7.53
C ALA A 197 7.89 -14.71 -6.28
N ALA A 198 7.45 -13.46 -6.34
CA ALA A 198 7.40 -12.56 -5.19
C ALA A 198 6.53 -13.16 -4.06
N LEU A 199 5.33 -13.65 -4.39
CA LEU A 199 4.42 -14.26 -3.42
C LEU A 199 5.03 -15.50 -2.74
N ARG A 200 5.62 -16.41 -3.52
CA ARG A 200 6.25 -17.64 -2.99
C ARG A 200 7.44 -17.36 -2.07
N ASN A 201 8.15 -16.27 -2.32
CA ASN A 201 9.31 -15.87 -1.52
C ASN A 201 8.97 -14.85 -0.43
N ASN A 202 7.68 -14.59 -0.20
CA ASN A 202 7.19 -13.61 0.80
C ASN A 202 7.79 -12.21 0.59
N VAL A 203 8.02 -11.81 -0.67
CA VAL A 203 8.48 -10.48 -1.06
C VAL A 203 7.27 -9.62 -1.40
N ALA A 204 7.17 -8.44 -0.80
CA ALA A 204 6.10 -7.51 -1.11
C ALA A 204 6.11 -7.15 -2.61
N CYS A 205 4.94 -7.22 -3.25
CA CYS A 205 4.78 -6.96 -4.67
C CYS A 205 3.72 -5.88 -4.91
N ILE A 206 4.15 -4.75 -5.44
CA ILE A 206 3.31 -3.59 -5.73
C ILE A 206 3.00 -3.56 -7.23
N THR A 207 1.71 -3.44 -7.57
CA THR A 207 1.25 -3.59 -8.94
C THR A 207 0.75 -2.29 -9.59
N THR A 208 0.81 -1.16 -8.89
CA THR A 208 0.43 0.16 -9.43
C THR A 208 1.47 1.22 -9.09
N ALA A 209 1.64 2.20 -9.97
CA ALA A 209 2.56 3.32 -9.76
C ALA A 209 2.15 4.17 -8.53
N ALA A 210 0.85 4.40 -8.34
CA ALA A 210 0.35 5.16 -7.19
C ALA A 210 0.67 4.46 -5.84
N ALA A 211 0.51 3.14 -5.77
CA ALA A 211 0.88 2.39 -4.57
C ALA A 211 2.41 2.36 -4.37
N ALA A 212 3.20 2.34 -5.45
CA ALA A 212 4.65 2.42 -5.36
C ALA A 212 5.12 3.77 -4.77
N LEU A 213 4.54 4.88 -5.21
CA LEU A 213 4.79 6.21 -4.63
C LEU A 213 4.39 6.27 -3.15
N ALA A 214 3.24 5.70 -2.79
CA ALA A 214 2.79 5.62 -1.39
C ALA A 214 3.76 4.79 -0.52
N ALA A 215 4.25 3.66 -1.07
CA ALA A 215 5.20 2.80 -0.38
C ALA A 215 6.55 3.48 -0.14
N VAL A 216 7.08 4.20 -1.12
CA VAL A 216 8.33 4.96 -0.96
C VAL A 216 8.18 6.04 0.10
N ASN A 217 7.07 6.78 0.12
CA ASN A 217 6.80 7.74 1.18
C ASN A 217 6.74 7.06 2.56
N GLY A 218 6.14 5.87 2.64
CA GLY A 218 6.11 5.07 3.86
C GLY A 218 7.48 4.61 4.32
N ILE A 219 8.35 4.18 3.39
CA ILE A 219 9.73 3.79 3.67
C ILE A 219 10.54 5.01 4.14
N ALA A 220 10.43 6.15 3.45
CA ALA A 220 11.13 7.39 3.79
C ALA A 220 10.73 7.91 5.18
N ASP A 221 9.42 7.98 5.45
CA ASP A 221 8.90 8.41 6.75
C ASP A 221 9.35 7.49 7.89
N ARG A 222 9.41 6.18 7.63
CA ARG A 222 9.87 5.20 8.62
C ARG A 222 11.38 5.28 8.87
N ALA A 223 12.16 5.60 7.86
CA ALA A 223 13.60 5.83 7.99
C ALA A 223 13.90 7.11 8.80
N ALA A 224 13.05 8.14 8.66
CA ALA A 224 13.22 9.41 9.35
C ALA A 224 12.69 9.40 10.80
N HIS A 225 11.73 8.52 11.12
CA HIS A 225 11.04 8.51 12.40
C HIS A 225 10.84 7.09 12.92
N PRO A 226 11.13 6.80 14.19
CA PRO A 226 10.86 5.51 14.79
C PRO A 226 9.35 5.20 14.76
N ALA A 227 9.03 3.92 14.65
CA ALA A 227 7.64 3.47 14.70
C ALA A 227 7.07 3.74 16.12
N GLU A 228 5.97 4.48 16.16
CA GLU A 228 5.24 4.77 17.40
C GLU A 228 3.90 4.03 17.35
N VAL A 229 3.57 3.32 18.42
CA VAL A 229 2.30 2.62 18.58
C VAL A 229 1.53 3.30 19.70
N LEU A 230 0.39 3.89 19.35
CA LEU A 230 -0.54 4.54 20.27
C LEU A 230 -1.90 3.84 20.20
N SER A 231 -2.63 3.88 21.30
CA SER A 231 -4.04 3.48 21.29
C SER A 231 -4.88 4.50 20.48
N LEU A 232 -6.04 4.06 20.04
CA LEU A 232 -6.98 4.93 19.32
C LEU A 232 -7.39 6.14 20.21
N GLN A 233 -7.53 5.91 21.51
CA GLN A 233 -7.86 6.92 22.50
C GLN A 233 -6.76 7.98 22.60
N GLU A 234 -5.50 7.60 22.62
CA GLU A 234 -4.37 8.52 22.61
C GLU A 234 -4.32 9.35 21.33
N TYR A 235 -4.55 8.72 20.15
CA TYR A 235 -4.68 9.46 18.89
C TYR A 235 -5.81 10.51 18.94
N HIS A 236 -6.94 10.21 19.55
CA HIS A 236 -8.05 11.16 19.66
C HIS A 236 -7.77 12.26 20.69
N GLN A 237 -7.02 11.99 21.76
CA GLN A 237 -6.66 12.97 22.80
C GLN A 237 -5.65 14.00 22.29
N THR A 238 -4.67 13.61 21.49
CA THR A 238 -3.66 14.52 20.93
C THR A 238 -4.26 15.60 20.03
N ILE A 239 -5.51 15.46 19.63
CA ILE A 239 -6.23 16.37 18.73
C ILE A 239 -7.20 17.28 19.48
N GLY A 240 -7.68 16.88 20.65
CA GLY A 240 -8.61 17.64 21.47
C GLY A 240 -7.97 18.71 22.35
N GLY A 241 -6.64 18.82 22.37
CA GLY A 241 -5.88 19.72 23.24
C GLY A 241 -5.63 21.13 22.70
N GLY A 242 -6.15 21.48 21.53
CA GLY A 242 -5.85 22.72 20.83
C GLY A 242 -6.88 23.86 20.95
N ASP A 243 -8.03 23.67 21.57
CA ASP A 243 -9.02 24.75 21.83
C ASP A 243 -9.75 24.49 23.15
N LYS A 244 -9.19 25.03 24.21
CA LYS A 244 -9.90 25.46 25.41
C LYS A 244 -9.67 26.92 25.63
#